data_23907c7d4f36028dcd4dbe765d1effb5
#
_entry.id   23907c7d4f36028dcd4dbe765d1effb5
#
_cell.length_a   1.000
_cell.length_b   1.000
_cell.length_c   1.000
_cell.angle_alpha   90.00
_cell.angle_beta   90.00
_cell.angle_gamma   90.00
#
_symmetry.space_group_name_H-M   'P 1'
#
loop_
_entity.id
_entity.type
_entity.pdbx_description
1 polymer ?
#
loop_
_entity_poly.entity_id
_entity_poly.type
_entity_poly.pdbx_seq_one_letter_code
_entity_poly.pdbx_strand_id
1 'polypeptide(L)'
;MDTRRCVVRGRVQGVGFRWFVTRSAEDLGVRGTVRNRADGAVEMVLQADGPEALEAMIDRVRRGPRGSRVQEVECEPVEEESRYARFKVVR
;
A
#
# COMPACT_ATOMS: atom_id res chain seq x y z
N MET A 1 -12.09 2.85 -12.36
CA MET A 1 -11.35 3.11 -11.11
C MET A 1 -11.32 1.83 -10.29
N ASP A 2 -10.14 1.39 -9.93
CA ASP A 2 -9.96 0.16 -9.17
C ASP A 2 -9.42 0.48 -7.78
N THR A 3 -9.93 -0.23 -6.78
CA THR A 3 -9.50 -0.08 -5.39
C THR A 3 -9.19 -1.46 -4.82
N ARG A 4 -8.07 -1.57 -4.12
CA ARG A 4 -7.68 -2.80 -3.44
C ARG A 4 -7.24 -2.49 -2.02
N ARG A 5 -7.53 -3.41 -1.12
CA ARG A 5 -6.99 -3.36 0.24
C ARG A 5 -5.94 -4.44 0.34
N CYS A 6 -4.75 -4.07 0.80
CA CYS A 6 -3.63 -4.98 0.95
C CYS A 6 -3.15 -4.99 2.39
N VAL A 7 -2.81 -6.16 2.89
CA VAL A 7 -2.19 -6.34 4.19
C VAL A 7 -0.84 -6.98 3.98
N VAL A 8 0.20 -6.35 4.52
CA VAL A 8 1.58 -6.77 4.36
C VAL A 8 2.11 -7.23 5.70
N ARG A 9 2.67 -8.43 5.75
CA ARG A 9 3.20 -9.03 6.97
C ARG A 9 4.68 -9.33 6.83
N GLY A 10 5.36 -9.32 7.96
CA GLY A 10 6.79 -9.55 8.05
C GLY A 10 7.44 -8.46 8.88
N ARG A 11 8.71 -8.18 8.59
CA ARG A 11 9.41 -7.07 9.23
C ARG A 11 9.14 -5.80 8.44
N VAL A 12 8.01 -5.17 8.74
CA VAL A 12 7.49 -4.05 7.95
C VAL A 12 7.19 -2.80 8.76
N GLN A 13 7.19 -2.89 10.09
CA GLN A 13 7.06 -1.70 10.95
C GLN A 13 8.43 -1.29 11.48
N GLY A 14 8.62 0.02 11.67
CA GLY A 14 9.88 0.56 12.20
C GLY A 14 11.03 0.57 11.22
N VAL A 15 10.78 0.38 9.93
CA VAL A 15 11.83 0.31 8.90
C VAL A 15 11.56 1.29 7.76
N GLY A 16 10.69 2.29 7.97
CA GLY A 16 10.35 3.26 6.95
C GLY A 16 9.40 2.75 5.88
N PHE A 17 8.64 1.70 6.18
CA PHE A 17 7.77 1.07 5.21
C PHE A 17 6.64 2.00 4.75
N ARG A 18 5.99 2.71 5.69
CA ARG A 18 4.90 3.63 5.35
C ARG A 18 5.38 4.77 4.46
N TRP A 19 6.60 5.27 4.73
CA TRP A 19 7.21 6.31 3.89
C TRP A 19 7.48 5.78 2.48
N PHE A 20 8.02 4.57 2.39
CA PHE A 20 8.29 3.91 1.12
C PHE A 20 7.01 3.72 0.31
N VAL A 21 5.93 3.26 0.96
CA VAL A 21 4.63 3.07 0.31
C VAL A 21 4.09 4.41 -0.21
N THR A 22 4.18 5.45 0.60
CA THR A 22 3.72 6.78 0.22
C THR A 22 4.48 7.30 -1.00
N ARG A 23 5.81 7.19 -1.00
CA ARG A 23 6.63 7.60 -2.13
C ARG A 23 6.31 6.80 -3.38
N SER A 24 6.17 5.50 -3.24
CA SER A 24 5.82 4.63 -4.37
C SER A 24 4.47 5.00 -4.95
N ALA A 25 3.50 5.27 -4.09
CA ALA A 25 2.16 5.66 -4.54
C ALA A 25 2.20 6.98 -5.31
N GLU A 26 2.95 7.97 -4.79
CA GLU A 26 3.09 9.26 -5.47
C GLU A 26 3.74 9.09 -6.84
N ASP A 27 4.79 8.28 -6.91
CA ASP A 27 5.50 8.03 -8.17
C ASP A 27 4.60 7.37 -9.22
N LEU A 28 3.69 6.52 -8.79
CA LEU A 28 2.84 5.73 -9.69
C LEU A 28 1.45 6.31 -9.88
N GLY A 29 1.14 7.42 -9.24
CA GLY A 29 -0.18 8.02 -9.34
C GLY A 29 -1.25 7.22 -8.61
N VAL A 30 -0.88 6.48 -7.57
CA VAL A 30 -1.82 5.71 -6.75
C VAL A 30 -2.28 6.57 -5.58
N ARG A 31 -3.56 6.54 -5.31
CA ARG A 31 -4.19 7.27 -4.21
C ARG A 31 -4.59 6.26 -3.13
N GLY A 32 -4.85 6.74 -1.92
CA GLY A 32 -5.34 5.89 -0.85
C GLY A 32 -4.70 6.18 0.50
N THR A 33 -4.51 5.14 1.30
CA THR A 33 -4.02 5.28 2.67
C THR A 33 -3.09 4.14 3.04
N VAL A 34 -2.25 4.39 4.05
CA VAL A 34 -1.43 3.34 4.67
C VAL A 34 -1.39 3.57 6.17
N ARG A 35 -1.45 2.48 6.93
CA ARG A 35 -1.36 2.52 8.39
C ARG A 35 -0.66 1.29 8.95
N ASN A 36 -0.08 1.43 10.12
CA ASN A 36 0.40 0.30 10.91
C ASN A 36 -0.78 -0.30 11.68
N ARG A 37 -0.82 -1.62 11.73
CA ARG A 37 -1.80 -2.34 12.54
C ARG A 37 -1.19 -2.72 13.88
N ALA A 38 -2.05 -2.95 14.87
CA ALA A 38 -1.60 -3.38 16.19
C ALA A 38 -0.93 -4.76 16.15
N ASP A 39 -1.28 -5.59 15.17
CA ASP A 39 -0.72 -6.93 15.04
C ASP A 39 0.65 -6.97 14.33
N GLY A 40 1.22 -5.81 14.01
CA GLY A 40 2.52 -5.71 13.37
C GLY A 40 2.47 -5.62 11.85
N ALA A 41 1.32 -5.81 11.26
CA ALA A 41 1.16 -5.69 9.81
C ALA A 41 1.04 -4.23 9.39
N VAL A 42 1.24 -3.99 8.10
CA VAL A 42 0.96 -2.69 7.47
C VAL A 42 -0.21 -2.91 6.53
N GLU A 43 -1.24 -2.10 6.67
CA GLU A 43 -2.44 -2.19 5.84
C GLU A 43 -2.54 -0.96 4.97
N MET A 44 -2.94 -1.16 3.72
CA MET A 44 -3.08 -0.05 2.79
C MET A 44 -4.30 -0.21 1.91
N VAL A 45 -4.86 0.93 1.53
CA VAL A 45 -5.90 1.00 0.51
C VAL A 45 -5.28 1.67 -0.70
N LEU A 46 -5.33 1.01 -1.84
CA LEU A 46 -4.70 1.46 -3.07
C LEU A 46 -5.77 1.68 -4.12
N GLN A 47 -5.81 2.87 -4.68
CA GLN A 47 -6.80 3.24 -5.68
C GLN A 47 -6.11 3.89 -6.88
N ALA A 48 -6.48 3.47 -8.08
CA ALA A 48 -5.95 4.06 -9.32
C ALA A 48 -7.00 3.95 -10.42
N ASP A 49 -6.77 4.69 -11.49
CA ASP A 49 -7.72 4.72 -12.61
C ASP A 49 -7.66 3.45 -13.46
N GLY A 50 -6.54 2.73 -13.44
CA GLY A 50 -6.39 1.48 -14.18
C GLY A 50 -5.62 0.45 -13.38
N PRO A 51 -5.65 -0.82 -13.82
CA PRO A 51 -5.01 -1.92 -13.07
C PRO A 51 -3.48 -1.88 -13.13
N GLU A 52 -2.90 -1.26 -14.17
CA GLU A 52 -1.44 -1.29 -14.35
C GLU A 52 -0.70 -0.60 -13.22
N ALA A 53 -1.22 0.55 -12.77
CA ALA A 53 -0.59 1.29 -11.68
C ALA A 53 -0.68 0.50 -10.37
N LEU A 54 -1.82 -0.17 -10.15
CA LEU A 54 -2.01 -0.99 -8.95
C LEU A 54 -1.06 -2.19 -8.95
N GLU A 55 -0.89 -2.84 -10.09
CA GLU A 55 0.03 -3.98 -10.19
C GLU A 55 1.46 -3.55 -9.96
N ALA A 56 1.87 -2.44 -10.55
CA ALA A 56 3.21 -1.88 -10.33
C ALA A 56 3.42 -1.53 -8.86
N MET A 57 2.39 -0.96 -8.22
CA MET A 57 2.44 -0.62 -6.80
C MET A 57 2.60 -1.85 -5.93
N ILE A 58 1.82 -2.88 -6.19
CA ILE A 58 1.88 -4.14 -5.43
C ILE A 58 3.24 -4.80 -5.59
N ASP A 59 3.83 -4.75 -6.79
CA ASP A 59 5.17 -5.28 -7.01
C ASP A 59 6.21 -4.54 -6.16
N ARG A 60 6.11 -3.23 -6.05
CA ARG A 60 7.01 -2.46 -5.18
C ARG A 60 6.82 -2.83 -3.71
N VAL A 61 5.57 -2.98 -3.28
CA VAL A 61 5.24 -3.36 -1.91
C VAL A 61 5.83 -4.74 -1.58
N ARG A 62 5.76 -5.68 -2.52
CA ARG A 62 6.33 -7.02 -2.31
C ARG A 62 7.83 -6.99 -2.08
N ARG A 63 8.53 -6.07 -2.73
CA ARG A 63 9.98 -5.91 -2.54
C ARG A 63 10.29 -5.19 -1.25
N GLY A 64 9.50 -4.19 -0.91
CA GLY A 64 9.70 -3.36 0.27
C GLY A 64 10.96 -2.52 0.21
N PRO A 65 11.16 -1.63 1.19
CA PRO A 65 12.39 -0.84 1.27
C PRO A 65 13.53 -1.66 1.86
N ARG A 66 14.74 -1.14 1.73
CA ARG A 66 15.91 -1.72 2.36
C ARG A 66 15.67 -1.82 3.88
N GLY A 67 16.03 -2.95 4.46
CA GLY A 67 15.84 -3.20 5.89
C GLY A 67 14.52 -3.85 6.24
N SER A 68 13.58 -3.91 5.29
CA SER A 68 12.33 -4.64 5.49
C SER A 68 12.49 -6.10 5.09
N ARG A 69 11.54 -6.92 5.56
CA ARG A 69 11.42 -8.29 5.10
C ARG A 69 9.93 -8.57 4.92
N VAL A 70 9.49 -8.55 3.67
CA VAL A 70 8.10 -8.83 3.33
C VAL A 70 7.94 -10.34 3.21
N GLN A 71 7.12 -10.91 4.07
CA GLN A 71 6.86 -12.35 4.08
C GLN A 71 5.56 -12.68 3.35
N GLU A 72 4.59 -11.80 3.42
CA GLU A 72 3.28 -12.05 2.84
C GLU A 72 2.62 -10.75 2.43
N VAL A 73 1.98 -10.74 1.27
CA VAL A 73 1.15 -9.64 0.80
C VAL A 73 -0.17 -10.23 0.35
N GLU A 74 -1.25 -9.83 1.02
CA GLU A 74 -2.60 -10.25 0.67
C GLU A 74 -3.38 -9.04 0.22
N CYS A 75 -3.90 -9.08 -1.00
CA CYS A 75 -4.69 -7.98 -1.55
C CYS A 75 -6.04 -8.50 -2.02
N GLU A 76 -7.08 -7.71 -1.80
CA GLU A 76 -8.42 -8.03 -2.25
C GLU A 76 -9.06 -6.81 -2.91
N PRO A 77 -9.92 -7.01 -3.90
CA PRO A 77 -10.69 -5.91 -4.47
C PRO A 77 -11.63 -5.35 -3.42
N VAL A 78 -11.82 -4.04 -3.45
CA VAL A 78 -12.76 -3.36 -2.57
C VAL A 78 -13.67 -2.50 -3.44
N GLU A 79 -14.97 -2.56 -3.19
CA GLU A 79 -15.89 -1.65 -3.82
C GLU A 79 -15.82 -0.32 -3.06
N GLU A 80 -15.37 0.71 -3.76
CA GLU A 80 -15.21 2.03 -3.16
C GLU A 80 -15.71 3.06 -4.16
N GLU A 81 -16.78 3.73 -3.80
CA GLU A 81 -17.38 4.74 -4.67
C GLU A 81 -16.66 6.09 -4.53
N SER A 82 -16.05 6.33 -3.39
CA SER A 82 -15.34 7.58 -3.13
C SER A 82 -13.98 7.56 -3.80
N ARG A 83 -13.60 8.70 -4.35
CA ARG A 83 -12.29 8.88 -4.95
C ARG A 83 -11.38 9.52 -3.91
N TYR A 84 -10.28 8.83 -3.58
CA TYR A 84 -9.27 9.42 -2.71
C TYR A 84 -8.59 10.58 -3.45
N ALA A 85 -8.35 11.67 -2.74
CA ALA A 85 -7.71 12.85 -3.34
C ALA A 85 -6.21 12.64 -3.53
N ARG A 86 -5.58 11.88 -2.62
CA ARG A 86 -4.13 11.67 -2.62
C ARG A 86 -3.81 10.43 -1.81
N PHE A 87 -2.52 10.14 -1.65
CA PHE A 87 -2.07 9.07 -0.77
C PHE A 87 -1.59 9.67 0.55
N LYS A 88 -2.01 9.10 1.66
CA LYS A 88 -1.60 9.61 2.97
C LYS A 88 -1.47 8.51 4.01
N VAL A 89 -0.66 8.80 5.02
CA VAL A 89 -0.52 7.93 6.20
C VAL A 89 -1.65 8.24 7.16
N VAL A 90 -2.32 7.22 7.64
CA VAL A 90 -3.40 7.35 8.63
C VAL A 90 -3.10 6.48 9.84
N ARG A 91 -3.83 6.65 10.91
CA ARG A 91 -3.65 5.88 12.13
C ARG A 91 -4.72 4.82 12.30
#